data_a7d850f5804101e736d6f6ca1e9415bd
#
_entry.id   a7d850f5804101e736d6f6ca1e9415bd
#
_cell.length_a   1.000
_cell.length_b   1.000
_cell.length_c   1.000
_cell.angle_alpha   90.00
_cell.angle_beta   90.00
_cell.angle_gamma   90.00
#
_symmetry.space_group_name_H-M   'P 1'
#
loop_
_entity.id
_entity.type
_entity.pdbx_description
1 polymer ?
#
loop_
_entity_poly.entity_id
_entity_poly.type
_entity_poly.pdbx_seq_one_letter_code
_entity_poly.pdbx_strand_id
1 'polypeptide(L)'
;MMKEHSILGCGEWYDERHGVLIDWYDEREPWLVRHEVFHGPNRMKSIELGLYVFLSPDAHNMSDYAVHFNRPFEEYLQAVSQQRAMEHYGWSIDEFISIFGRNYV
;
A
#
# COMPACT_ATOMS: atom_id res chain seq x y z
N MET A 1 -14.53 -20.11 -1.21
CA MET A 1 -14.37 -18.75 -0.67
C MET A 1 -13.44 -17.95 -1.58
N MET A 2 -13.88 -16.80 -2.02
CA MET A 2 -13.02 -15.95 -2.85
C MET A 2 -11.98 -15.23 -1.99
N LYS A 3 -10.73 -15.29 -2.42
CA LYS A 3 -9.67 -14.50 -1.83
C LYS A 3 -9.71 -13.07 -2.39
N GLU A 4 -9.43 -12.10 -1.55
CA GLU A 4 -9.22 -10.73 -2.00
C GLU A 4 -7.79 -10.58 -2.50
N HIS A 5 -7.63 -9.97 -3.67
CA HIS A 5 -6.33 -9.70 -4.27
C HIS A 5 -6.19 -8.22 -4.54
N SER A 6 -4.99 -7.69 -4.24
CA SER A 6 -4.63 -6.35 -4.71
C SER A 6 -3.94 -6.43 -6.07
N ILE A 7 -3.77 -5.28 -6.72
CA ILE A 7 -2.99 -5.21 -7.96
C ILE A 7 -1.51 -4.93 -7.70
N LEU A 8 -1.13 -4.78 -6.42
CA LEU A 8 0.23 -4.33 -6.04
C LEU A 8 1.25 -5.46 -5.96
N GLY A 9 0.79 -6.71 -5.92
CA GLY A 9 1.69 -7.84 -5.74
C GLY A 9 2.29 -7.89 -4.34
N CYS A 10 3.14 -8.89 -4.12
CA CYS A 10 3.94 -9.00 -2.92
C CYS A 10 5.22 -8.21 -3.06
N GLY A 11 5.79 -7.77 -1.95
CA GLY A 11 7.05 -7.06 -1.96
C GLY A 11 7.66 -6.96 -0.58
N GLU A 12 8.79 -6.26 -0.52
CA GLU A 12 9.51 -6.07 0.73
C GLU A 12 10.18 -4.71 0.73
N TRP A 13 10.40 -4.16 1.92
CA TRP A 13 11.11 -2.90 2.12
C TRP A 13 11.98 -3.00 3.36
N TYR A 14 13.27 -2.70 3.22
CA TYR A 14 14.20 -2.72 4.33
C TYR A 14 14.22 -1.37 5.05
N ASP A 15 13.84 -1.40 6.32
CA ASP A 15 13.88 -0.23 7.19
C ASP A 15 15.25 -0.12 7.84
N GLU A 16 16.09 0.74 7.30
CA GLU A 16 17.46 0.94 7.80
C GLU A 16 17.48 1.49 9.22
N ARG A 17 16.50 2.33 9.56
CA ARG A 17 16.43 2.96 10.88
C ARG A 17 16.21 1.94 12.00
N HIS A 18 15.37 0.95 11.74
CA HIS A 18 15.04 -0.08 12.72
C HIS A 18 15.73 -1.42 12.45
N GLY A 19 16.43 -1.55 11.31
CA GLY A 19 17.11 -2.78 10.95
C GLY A 19 16.15 -3.94 10.68
N VAL A 20 14.98 -3.67 10.10
CA VAL A 20 13.92 -4.64 9.89
C VAL A 20 13.56 -4.73 8.42
N LEU A 21 13.36 -5.96 7.93
CA LEU A 21 12.78 -6.20 6.62
C LEU A 21 11.28 -6.32 6.77
N ILE A 22 10.53 -5.48 6.09
CA ILE A 22 9.07 -5.45 6.14
C ILE A 22 8.53 -6.06 4.85
N ASP A 23 7.74 -7.13 4.99
CA ASP A 23 7.10 -7.80 3.85
C ASP A 23 5.65 -7.34 3.73
N TRP A 24 5.16 -7.24 2.49
CA TRP A 24 3.74 -7.10 2.24
C TRP A 24 3.27 -8.15 1.24
N TYR A 25 1.95 -8.40 1.27
CA TYR A 25 1.32 -9.47 0.52
C TYR A 25 0.12 -8.93 -0.25
N ASP A 26 -0.19 -9.56 -1.37
CA ASP A 26 -1.32 -9.17 -2.22
C ASP A 26 -2.58 -9.98 -1.96
N GLU A 27 -2.49 -11.05 -1.16
CA GLU A 27 -3.60 -11.90 -0.81
C GLU A 27 -3.91 -11.87 0.67
N ARG A 28 -5.19 -12.03 0.99
CA ARG A 28 -5.64 -12.14 2.37
C ARG A 28 -5.26 -13.48 2.97
N GLU A 29 -4.61 -13.43 4.13
CA GLU A 29 -4.38 -14.57 5.00
C GLU A 29 -4.95 -14.24 6.39
N PRO A 30 -5.38 -15.25 7.20
CA PRO A 30 -6.03 -14.97 8.48
C PRO A 30 -5.22 -14.15 9.47
N TRP A 31 -3.89 -14.21 9.38
CA TRP A 31 -2.99 -13.51 10.29
C TRP A 31 -2.56 -12.13 9.78
N LEU A 32 -3.00 -11.74 8.59
CA LEU A 32 -2.64 -10.47 7.99
C LEU A 32 -3.75 -9.43 8.15
N VAL A 33 -3.35 -8.16 8.18
CA VAL A 33 -4.24 -7.01 8.28
C VAL A 33 -4.19 -6.24 6.97
N ARG A 34 -5.36 -5.91 6.42
CA ARG A 34 -5.43 -5.09 5.20
C ARG A 34 -5.08 -3.63 5.52
N HIS A 35 -4.17 -3.09 4.73
CA HIS A 35 -3.78 -1.68 4.78
C HIS A 35 -4.13 -1.03 3.45
N GLU A 36 -5.08 -0.10 3.46
CA GLU A 36 -5.41 0.72 2.29
C GLU A 36 -4.31 1.77 2.12
N VAL A 37 -3.63 1.75 0.97
CA VAL A 37 -2.45 2.59 0.76
C VAL A 37 -2.82 4.08 0.74
N PHE A 38 -3.91 4.42 0.07
CA PHE A 38 -4.45 5.77 0.10
C PHE A 38 -5.66 5.77 1.01
N HIS A 39 -5.60 6.55 2.07
CA HIS A 39 -6.60 6.55 3.14
C HIS A 39 -7.31 7.90 3.24
N GLY A 40 -8.09 8.12 4.29
CA GLY A 40 -8.92 9.30 4.40
C GLY A 40 -9.98 9.34 3.29
N PRO A 41 -10.14 10.46 2.58
CA PRO A 41 -11.13 10.57 1.51
C PRO A 41 -10.92 9.57 0.36
N ASN A 42 -9.71 9.03 0.23
CA ASN A 42 -9.35 8.12 -0.86
C ASN A 42 -9.44 6.63 -0.48
N ARG A 43 -9.88 6.32 0.74
CA ARG A 43 -9.92 4.94 1.24
C ARG A 43 -10.76 4.03 0.35
N MET A 44 -11.96 4.46 -0.01
CA MET A 44 -12.84 3.66 -0.86
C MET A 44 -12.27 3.44 -2.26
N LYS A 45 -11.60 4.46 -2.80
CA LYS A 45 -10.90 4.34 -4.08
C LYS A 45 -9.79 3.32 -4.01
N SER A 46 -9.01 3.30 -2.93
CA SER A 46 -7.98 2.29 -2.70
C SER A 46 -8.56 0.89 -2.73
N ILE A 47 -9.67 0.67 -2.03
CA ILE A 47 -10.34 -0.63 -1.98
C ILE A 47 -10.84 -1.05 -3.36
N GLU A 48 -11.57 -0.17 -4.03
CA GLU A 48 -12.19 -0.46 -5.33
C GLU A 48 -11.16 -0.71 -6.43
N LEU A 49 -10.02 -0.04 -6.37
CA LEU A 49 -8.99 -0.13 -7.41
C LEU A 49 -7.90 -1.15 -7.08
N GLY A 50 -8.01 -1.86 -5.96
CA GLY A 50 -7.02 -2.85 -5.57
C GLY A 50 -5.71 -2.26 -5.05
N LEU A 51 -5.74 -1.02 -4.53
CA LEU A 51 -4.57 -0.33 -4.01
C LEU A 51 -4.49 -0.51 -2.50
N TYR A 52 -4.32 -1.74 -2.07
CA TYR A 52 -4.14 -2.13 -0.68
C TYR A 52 -3.14 -3.28 -0.62
N VAL A 53 -2.53 -3.45 0.53
CA VAL A 53 -1.63 -4.57 0.80
C VAL A 53 -2.02 -5.20 2.12
N PHE A 54 -1.58 -6.42 2.33
CA PHE A 54 -1.76 -7.11 3.60
C PHE A 54 -0.43 -7.13 4.35
N LEU A 55 -0.47 -6.71 5.59
CA LEU A 55 0.70 -6.58 6.46
C LEU A 55 0.50 -7.43 7.70
N SER A 56 1.61 -7.88 8.31
CA SER A 56 1.54 -8.44 9.65
C SER A 56 1.03 -7.37 10.63
N PRO A 57 0.42 -7.76 11.76
CA PRO A 57 0.02 -6.77 12.77
C PRO A 57 1.17 -5.87 13.22
N ASP A 58 2.36 -6.40 13.38
CA ASP A 58 3.55 -5.63 13.75
C ASP A 58 3.90 -4.58 12.68
N ALA A 59 3.86 -4.96 11.41
CA ALA A 59 4.15 -4.03 10.31
C ALA A 59 3.00 -3.02 10.08
N HIS A 60 1.78 -3.32 10.52
CA HIS A 60 0.63 -2.44 10.33
C HIS A 60 0.57 -1.35 11.40
N ASN A 61 0.57 -1.69 12.69
CA ASN A 61 0.44 -0.68 13.75
C ASN A 61 0.95 -1.08 15.13
N MET A 62 1.59 -2.25 15.30
CA MET A 62 1.96 -2.75 16.63
C MET A 62 3.44 -2.60 16.98
N SER A 63 4.23 -2.00 16.11
CA SER A 63 5.67 -1.78 16.35
C SER A 63 6.08 -0.39 15.94
N ASP A 64 7.29 0.02 16.35
CA ASP A 64 7.83 1.34 16.01
C ASP A 64 8.11 1.47 14.50
N TYR A 65 8.31 0.37 13.80
CA TYR A 65 8.53 0.40 12.35
C TYR A 65 7.23 0.24 11.54
N ALA A 66 6.09 0.18 12.21
CA ALA A 66 4.79 -0.02 11.55
C ALA A 66 4.46 1.14 10.59
N VAL A 67 3.76 0.83 9.50
CA VAL A 67 3.45 1.77 8.44
C VAL A 67 2.79 3.05 8.93
N HIS A 68 1.93 2.96 9.97
CA HIS A 68 1.24 4.13 10.53
C HIS A 68 2.17 5.06 11.31
N PHE A 69 3.37 4.62 11.68
CA PHE A 69 4.36 5.42 12.40
C PHE A 69 5.64 5.60 11.61
N ASN A 70 5.70 5.09 10.39
CA ASN A 70 6.90 5.03 9.56
C ASN A 70 6.63 5.74 8.24
N ARG A 71 6.84 7.05 8.24
CA ARG A 71 6.57 7.87 7.06
C ARG A 71 7.35 7.45 5.82
N PRO A 72 8.64 7.12 5.89
CA PRO A 72 9.36 6.64 4.71
C PRO A 72 8.76 5.38 4.10
N PHE A 73 8.31 4.43 4.92
CA PHE A 73 7.66 3.23 4.42
C PHE A 73 6.30 3.54 3.79
N GLU A 74 5.51 4.39 4.44
CA GLU A 74 4.22 4.81 3.89
C GLU A 74 4.39 5.52 2.55
N GLU A 75 5.33 6.45 2.45
CA GLU A 75 5.61 7.16 1.20
C GLU A 75 6.08 6.20 0.09
N TYR A 76 6.89 5.22 0.46
CA TYR A 76 7.34 4.19 -0.49
C TYR A 76 6.16 3.39 -1.04
N LEU A 77 5.27 2.92 -0.16
CA LEU A 77 4.07 2.20 -0.59
C LEU A 77 3.17 3.05 -1.48
N GLN A 78 3.02 4.33 -1.16
CA GLN A 78 2.22 5.25 -1.97
C GLN A 78 2.82 5.45 -3.36
N ALA A 79 4.13 5.63 -3.45
CA ALA A 79 4.82 5.78 -4.73
C ALA A 79 4.72 4.53 -5.60
N VAL A 80 4.97 3.36 -5.01
CA VAL A 80 4.84 2.07 -5.71
C VAL A 80 3.40 1.86 -6.18
N SER A 81 2.43 2.17 -5.31
CA SER A 81 1.02 1.99 -5.63
C SER A 81 0.56 2.89 -6.77
N GLN A 82 1.02 4.14 -6.80
CA GLN A 82 0.72 5.04 -7.91
C GLN A 82 1.30 4.48 -9.22
N GLN A 83 2.55 4.04 -9.22
CA GLN A 83 3.18 3.48 -10.41
C GLN A 83 2.43 2.26 -10.91
N ARG A 84 2.06 1.35 -10.01
CA ARG A 84 1.29 0.16 -10.37
C ARG A 84 -0.08 0.49 -10.93
N ALA A 85 -0.78 1.44 -10.31
CA ALA A 85 -2.09 1.88 -10.77
C ALA A 85 -2.01 2.48 -12.17
N MET A 86 -1.03 3.34 -12.41
CA MET A 86 -0.83 3.94 -13.72
C MET A 86 -0.55 2.88 -14.79
N GLU A 87 0.30 1.90 -14.50
CA GLU A 87 0.58 0.80 -15.43
C GLU A 87 -0.65 -0.08 -15.67
N HIS A 88 -1.32 -0.45 -14.59
CA HIS A 88 -2.45 -1.40 -14.65
C HIS A 88 -3.66 -0.81 -15.39
N TYR A 89 -3.98 0.45 -15.11
CA TYR A 89 -5.15 1.12 -15.67
C TYR A 89 -4.86 1.96 -16.90
N GLY A 90 -3.58 2.10 -17.28
CA GLY A 90 -3.18 2.92 -18.41
C GLY A 90 -3.37 4.41 -18.17
N TRP A 91 -3.17 4.88 -16.93
CA TRP A 91 -3.34 6.28 -16.58
C TRP A 91 -2.05 7.08 -16.73
N SER A 92 -2.20 8.34 -17.17
CA SER A 92 -1.16 9.34 -17.04
C SER A 92 -1.06 9.84 -15.59
N ILE A 93 -0.01 10.59 -15.27
CA ILE A 93 0.14 11.25 -13.98
C ILE A 93 -1.06 12.19 -13.73
N ASP A 94 -1.47 12.95 -14.73
CA ASP A 94 -2.61 13.87 -14.60
C ASP A 94 -3.91 13.14 -14.31
N GLU A 95 -4.11 11.98 -14.92
CA GLU A 95 -5.29 11.15 -14.64
C GLU A 95 -5.25 10.61 -13.21
N PHE A 96 -4.09 10.16 -12.75
CA PHE A 96 -3.94 9.72 -11.36
C PHE A 96 -4.24 10.86 -10.39
N ILE A 97 -3.68 12.05 -10.62
CA ILE A 97 -3.91 13.23 -9.78
C ILE A 97 -5.40 13.59 -9.74
N SER A 98 -6.09 13.50 -10.89
CA SER A 98 -7.52 13.80 -10.93
C SER A 98 -8.35 12.87 -10.07
N ILE A 99 -7.89 11.62 -9.87
CA ILE A 99 -8.58 10.62 -9.06
C ILE A 99 -8.21 10.74 -7.58
N PHE A 100 -6.93 10.90 -7.26
CA PHE A 100 -6.42 10.84 -5.88
C PHE A 100 -6.05 12.19 -5.29
N GLY A 101 -6.03 13.25 -6.08
CA GLY A 101 -5.83 14.62 -5.61
C GLY A 101 -4.38 15.08 -5.57
N ARG A 102 -3.39 14.20 -5.72
CA ARG A 102 -1.97 14.60 -5.73
C ARG A 102 -1.09 13.54 -6.38
N ASN A 103 0.15 13.93 -6.66
CA ASN A 103 1.21 13.06 -7.15
C ASN A 103 2.02 12.53 -5.95
N TYR A 104 2.24 11.21 -5.90
CA TYR A 104 3.03 10.55 -4.85
C TYR A 104 4.39 10.05 -5.35
N VAL A 105 4.67 10.23 -6.62
CA VAL A 105 5.94 9.81 -7.23
C VAL A 105 6.88 10.98 -7.39
#